data_19135b15544fc32eccf28149c2c93ef7
#
_entry.id   19135b15544fc32eccf28149c2c93ef7
#
_cell.length_a   1.000
_cell.length_b   1.000
_cell.length_c   1.000
_cell.angle_alpha   90.00
_cell.angle_beta   90.00
_cell.angle_gamma   90.00
#
_symmetry.space_group_name_H-M   'P 1'
#
loop_
_entity.id
_entity.type
_entity.pdbx_description
1 polymer ?
#
loop_
_entity_poly.entity_id
_entity_poly.type
_entity_poly.pdbx_seq_one_letter_code
_entity_poly.pdbx_strand_id
1 'polypeptide(L)'
;MWILAFLLFFVLGVLSLRGVRWAYITFVLLGLLYFPAKAGFRLDPQPCELTFDIPLAIHSLTNYPHIVLFALFFVMTSAQFRRSSWSALLWAAIATMTMGVLVEVDEGITNIGHCRSRDLIPDAVGVLVGSVVVLLLNRIRKRTHPG
;
A
#
# COMPACT_ATOMS: atom_id res chain seq x y z
N MET A 1 -5.16 23.20 -7.19
CA MET A 1 -5.74 21.84 -7.22
C MET A 1 -4.86 20.80 -6.51
N TRP A 2 -3.56 20.71 -6.77
CA TRP A 2 -2.67 19.70 -6.16
C TRP A 2 -2.56 19.77 -4.63
N ILE A 3 -2.55 20.97 -4.06
CA ILE A 3 -2.48 21.17 -2.59
C ILE A 3 -3.72 20.58 -1.90
N LEU A 4 -4.91 20.81 -2.47
CA LEU A 4 -6.16 20.27 -1.91
C LEU A 4 -6.20 18.74 -1.99
N ALA A 5 -5.74 18.14 -3.10
CA ALA A 5 -5.64 16.69 -3.23
C ALA A 5 -4.65 16.12 -2.20
N PHE A 6 -3.48 16.72 -2.04
CA PHE A 6 -2.50 16.32 -1.04
C PHE A 6 -3.07 16.40 0.39
N LEU A 7 -3.72 17.51 0.74
CA LEU A 7 -4.35 17.68 2.05
C LEU A 7 -5.44 16.63 2.30
N LEU A 8 -6.26 16.33 1.29
CA LEU A 8 -7.28 15.28 1.38
C LEU A 8 -6.65 13.92 1.66
N PHE A 9 -5.65 13.51 0.86
CA PHE A 9 -4.95 12.24 1.08
C PHE A 9 -4.26 12.19 2.44
N PHE A 10 -3.65 13.28 2.88
CA PHE A 10 -3.03 13.37 4.20
C PHE A 10 -4.05 13.19 5.33
N VAL A 11 -5.19 13.89 5.27
CA VAL A 11 -6.26 13.77 6.28
C VAL A 11 -6.84 12.35 6.30
N LEU A 12 -7.14 11.79 5.13
CA LEU A 12 -7.64 10.40 5.03
C LEU A 12 -6.63 9.40 5.57
N GLY A 13 -5.34 9.59 5.29
CA GLY A 13 -4.25 8.75 5.82
C GLY A 13 -4.19 8.81 7.34
N VAL A 14 -4.21 10.01 7.95
CA VAL A 14 -4.21 10.19 9.40
C VAL A 14 -5.45 9.55 10.05
N LEU A 15 -6.64 9.72 9.47
CA LEU A 15 -7.86 9.09 9.97
C LEU A 15 -7.81 7.57 9.82
N SER A 16 -7.24 7.05 8.73
CA SER A 16 -7.03 5.62 8.53
C SER A 16 -6.10 5.02 9.58
N LEU A 17 -5.02 5.70 9.94
CA LEU A 17 -4.11 5.30 11.03
C LEU A 17 -4.81 5.27 12.40
N ARG A 18 -5.86 6.06 12.59
CA ARG A 18 -6.73 6.03 13.78
C ARG A 18 -7.80 4.93 13.72
N GLY A 19 -7.82 4.10 12.68
CA GLY A 19 -8.78 3.01 12.50
C GLY A 19 -10.16 3.45 12.00
N VAL A 20 -10.27 4.63 11.40
CA VAL A 20 -11.51 5.15 10.82
C VAL A 20 -11.76 4.47 9.48
N ARG A 21 -12.64 3.46 9.45
CA ARG A 21 -12.86 2.59 8.29
C ARG A 21 -13.30 3.31 7.03
N TRP A 22 -14.23 4.25 7.13
CA TRP A 22 -14.71 4.98 5.96
C TRP A 22 -13.56 5.78 5.31
N ALA A 23 -12.68 6.41 6.12
CA ALA A 23 -11.53 7.15 5.61
C ALA A 23 -10.54 6.21 4.91
N TYR A 24 -10.32 5.01 5.47
CA TYR A 24 -9.48 3.98 4.84
C TYR A 24 -10.05 3.53 3.49
N ILE A 25 -11.35 3.20 3.42
CA ILE A 25 -12.01 2.78 2.18
C ILE A 25 -11.93 3.91 1.14
N THR A 26 -12.22 5.15 1.51
CA THR A 26 -12.12 6.31 0.61
C THR A 26 -10.69 6.50 0.12
N PHE A 27 -9.69 6.36 1.00
CA PHE A 27 -8.29 6.46 0.65
C PHE A 27 -7.90 5.40 -0.41
N VAL A 28 -8.29 4.14 -0.20
CA VAL A 28 -8.06 3.03 -1.13
C VAL A 28 -8.71 3.30 -2.49
N LEU A 29 -10.00 3.69 -2.50
CA LEU A 29 -10.74 3.95 -3.73
C LEU A 29 -10.13 5.12 -4.51
N LEU A 30 -9.75 6.21 -3.85
CA LEU A 30 -9.09 7.34 -4.49
C LEU A 30 -7.71 6.97 -5.02
N GLY A 31 -6.97 6.11 -4.29
CA GLY A 31 -5.69 5.56 -4.74
C GLY A 31 -5.82 4.78 -6.05
N LEU A 32 -6.79 3.87 -6.12
CA LEU A 32 -7.08 3.09 -7.34
C LEU A 32 -7.61 3.96 -8.48
N LEU A 33 -8.40 5.00 -8.18
CA LEU A 33 -8.90 5.91 -9.20
C LEU A 33 -7.84 6.90 -9.73
N TYR A 34 -6.66 6.96 -9.12
CA TYR A 34 -5.61 7.90 -9.50
C TYR A 34 -5.13 7.68 -10.95
N PHE A 35 -4.83 6.43 -11.32
CA PHE A 35 -4.33 6.12 -12.67
C PHE A 35 -5.40 6.31 -13.74
N PRO A 36 -6.63 5.77 -13.62
CA PRO A 36 -7.71 6.05 -14.54
C PRO A 36 -8.02 7.55 -14.68
N ALA A 37 -8.04 8.28 -13.59
CA ALA A 37 -8.28 9.74 -13.64
C ALA A 37 -7.16 10.48 -14.35
N LYS A 38 -5.89 10.10 -14.13
CA LYS A 38 -4.73 10.66 -14.82
C LYS A 38 -4.73 10.34 -16.32
N ALA A 39 -5.23 9.16 -16.70
CA ALA A 39 -5.42 8.75 -18.10
C ALA A 39 -6.64 9.43 -18.76
N GLY A 40 -7.42 10.24 -18.02
CA GLY A 40 -8.67 10.82 -18.52
C GLY A 40 -9.75 9.76 -18.77
N PHE A 41 -9.74 8.68 -17.99
CA PHE A 41 -10.62 7.50 -18.12
C PHE A 41 -10.54 6.81 -19.48
N ARG A 42 -9.40 6.93 -20.14
CA ARG A 42 -9.10 6.19 -21.37
C ARG A 42 -8.38 4.90 -21.02
N LEU A 43 -8.78 3.83 -21.68
CA LEU A 43 -8.12 2.53 -21.55
C LEU A 43 -7.18 2.37 -22.75
N ASP A 44 -5.90 2.14 -22.47
CA ASP A 44 -4.85 1.85 -23.45
C ASP A 44 -4.02 0.67 -22.94
N PRO A 45 -4.59 -0.57 -22.95
CA PRO A 45 -3.97 -1.72 -22.33
C PRO A 45 -2.62 -2.05 -22.95
N GLN A 46 -1.60 -2.15 -22.10
CA GLN A 46 -0.27 -2.58 -22.45
C GLN A 46 0.08 -3.91 -21.74
N PRO A 47 0.85 -4.79 -22.38
CA PRO A 47 1.28 -6.02 -21.74
C PRO A 47 2.19 -5.71 -20.56
N CYS A 48 1.90 -6.33 -19.40
CA CYS A 48 2.76 -6.23 -18.23
C CYS A 48 4.09 -6.98 -18.45
N GLU A 49 5.17 -6.41 -17.96
CA GLU A 49 6.48 -7.06 -17.94
C GLU A 49 6.49 -8.13 -16.83
N LEU A 50 6.39 -9.40 -17.24
CA LEU A 50 6.36 -10.55 -16.32
C LEU A 50 7.75 -11.19 -16.14
N THR A 51 8.82 -10.58 -16.67
CA THR A 51 10.17 -11.11 -16.54
C THR A 51 10.65 -11.02 -15.11
N PHE A 52 11.02 -12.18 -14.55
CA PHE A 52 11.61 -12.28 -13.23
C PHE A 52 13.09 -12.70 -13.39
N ASP A 53 13.99 -11.76 -13.12
CA ASP A 53 15.42 -11.99 -13.10
C ASP A 53 15.97 -11.49 -11.75
N ILE A 54 16.86 -12.29 -11.13
CA ILE A 54 17.42 -11.99 -9.80
C ILE A 54 18.13 -10.63 -9.75
N PRO A 55 19.00 -10.25 -10.68
CA PRO A 55 19.60 -8.93 -10.74
C PRO A 55 18.56 -7.79 -10.81
N LEU A 56 17.52 -7.96 -11.63
CA LEU A 56 16.44 -6.99 -11.74
C LEU A 56 15.59 -6.91 -10.44
N ALA A 57 15.36 -8.05 -9.80
CA ALA A 57 14.68 -8.13 -8.51
C ALA A 57 15.45 -7.37 -7.42
N ILE A 58 16.78 -7.54 -7.34
CA ILE A 58 17.64 -6.80 -6.42
C ILE A 58 17.62 -5.30 -6.74
N HIS A 59 17.67 -4.94 -8.02
CA HIS A 59 17.60 -3.54 -8.44
C HIS A 59 16.26 -2.90 -8.07
N SER A 60 15.15 -3.64 -8.12
CA SER A 60 13.83 -3.10 -7.74
C SER A 60 13.75 -2.72 -6.25
N LEU A 61 14.62 -3.28 -5.38
CA LEU A 61 14.73 -2.87 -3.98
C LEU A 61 15.24 -1.44 -3.79
N THR A 62 15.80 -0.81 -4.82
CA THR A 62 16.14 0.61 -4.79
C THR A 62 14.91 1.52 -4.96
N ASN A 63 13.74 0.95 -5.24
CA ASN A 63 12.48 1.69 -5.31
C ASN A 63 11.95 2.00 -3.88
N TYR A 64 12.71 2.81 -3.13
CA TYR A 64 12.37 3.21 -1.76
C TYR A 64 10.95 3.81 -1.63
N PRO A 65 10.42 4.59 -2.59
CA PRO A 65 9.05 5.08 -2.51
C PRO A 65 8.01 3.96 -2.35
N HIS A 66 8.13 2.85 -3.08
CA HIS A 66 7.23 1.69 -2.92
C HIS A 66 7.35 1.08 -1.53
N ILE A 67 8.58 0.85 -1.04
CA ILE A 67 8.81 0.29 0.31
C ILE A 67 8.12 1.15 1.36
N VAL A 68 8.33 2.48 1.32
CA VAL A 68 7.74 3.39 2.31
C VAL A 68 6.23 3.45 2.20
N LEU A 69 5.70 3.58 0.98
CA LEU A 69 4.25 3.64 0.74
C LEU A 69 3.56 2.36 1.21
N PHE A 70 4.10 1.19 0.87
CA PHE A 70 3.51 -0.09 1.27
C PHE A 70 3.69 -0.39 2.76
N ALA A 71 4.77 0.08 3.40
CA ALA A 71 4.91 0.03 4.84
C ALA A 71 3.83 0.87 5.54
N LEU A 72 3.61 2.11 5.11
CA LEU A 72 2.56 2.98 5.64
C LEU A 72 1.17 2.39 5.35
N PHE A 73 0.94 1.90 4.14
CA PHE A 73 -0.34 1.30 3.77
C PHE A 73 -0.64 0.05 4.60
N PHE A 74 0.36 -0.81 4.87
CA PHE A 74 0.23 -1.93 5.78
C PHE A 74 -0.17 -1.50 7.20
N VAL A 75 0.49 -0.45 7.74
CA VAL A 75 0.14 0.08 9.07
C VAL A 75 -1.30 0.61 9.09
N MET A 76 -1.72 1.35 8.05
CA MET A 76 -3.11 1.83 7.92
C MET A 76 -4.11 0.66 7.82
N THR A 77 -3.78 -0.37 7.05
CA THR A 77 -4.62 -1.57 6.91
C THR A 77 -4.73 -2.33 8.22
N SER A 78 -3.61 -2.53 8.93
CA SER A 78 -3.59 -3.21 10.22
C SER A 78 -4.36 -2.45 11.31
N ALA A 79 -4.41 -1.11 11.24
CA ALA A 79 -5.19 -0.27 12.15
C ALA A 79 -6.72 -0.47 12.02
N GLN A 80 -7.20 -1.05 10.90
CA GLN A 80 -8.62 -1.36 10.72
C GLN A 80 -9.08 -2.57 11.54
N PHE A 81 -8.17 -3.37 12.07
CA PHE A 81 -8.48 -4.53 12.90
C PHE A 81 -8.52 -4.13 14.38
N ARG A 82 -9.64 -4.45 15.07
CA ARG A 82 -9.85 -4.09 16.49
C ARG A 82 -8.86 -4.79 17.43
N ARG A 83 -8.39 -5.97 17.07
CA ARG A 83 -7.43 -6.77 17.86
C ARG A 83 -6.21 -7.05 17.01
N SER A 84 -5.04 -6.77 17.56
CA SER A 84 -3.78 -7.19 16.97
C SER A 84 -3.56 -8.68 17.28
N SER A 85 -3.87 -9.51 16.29
CA SER A 85 -3.63 -10.96 16.31
C SER A 85 -2.77 -11.35 15.09
N TRP A 86 -2.18 -12.52 15.12
CA TRP A 86 -1.44 -13.04 13.96
C TRP A 86 -2.32 -13.12 12.69
N SER A 87 -3.57 -13.56 12.87
CA SER A 87 -4.53 -13.58 11.75
C SER A 87 -4.83 -12.19 11.22
N ALA A 88 -4.98 -11.17 12.07
CA ALA A 88 -5.18 -9.79 11.64
C ALA A 88 -3.97 -9.25 10.84
N LEU A 89 -2.74 -9.54 11.28
CA LEU A 89 -1.53 -9.17 10.55
C LEU A 89 -1.45 -9.90 9.21
N LEU A 90 -1.79 -11.17 9.14
CA LEU A 90 -1.83 -11.93 7.90
C LEU A 90 -2.85 -11.34 6.91
N TRP A 91 -4.08 -11.05 7.38
CA TRP A 91 -5.10 -10.42 6.54
C TRP A 91 -4.69 -9.02 6.08
N ALA A 92 -4.03 -8.25 6.93
CA ALA A 92 -3.47 -6.95 6.54
C ALA A 92 -2.39 -7.11 5.45
N ALA A 93 -1.52 -8.13 5.57
CA ALA A 93 -0.50 -8.40 4.56
C ALA A 93 -1.14 -8.81 3.22
N ILE A 94 -2.10 -9.73 3.24
CA ILE A 94 -2.83 -10.15 2.03
C ILE A 94 -3.51 -8.95 1.37
N ALA A 95 -4.25 -8.14 2.14
CA ALA A 95 -4.94 -6.96 1.61
C ALA A 95 -3.96 -5.94 1.01
N THR A 96 -2.81 -5.71 1.67
CA THR A 96 -1.79 -4.78 1.20
C THR A 96 -1.14 -5.30 -0.09
N MET A 97 -0.78 -6.58 -0.17
CA MET A 97 -0.21 -7.18 -1.39
C MET A 97 -1.23 -7.21 -2.53
N THR A 98 -2.52 -7.47 -2.23
CA THR A 98 -3.60 -7.37 -3.23
C THR A 98 -3.68 -5.96 -3.81
N MET A 99 -3.51 -4.93 -2.97
CA MET A 99 -3.46 -3.54 -3.45
C MET A 99 -2.28 -3.32 -4.39
N GLY A 100 -1.09 -3.88 -4.11
CA GLY A 100 0.06 -3.81 -5.01
C GLY A 100 -0.26 -4.40 -6.39
N VAL A 101 -0.85 -5.61 -6.40
CA VAL A 101 -1.27 -6.23 -7.67
C VAL A 101 -2.30 -5.36 -8.42
N LEU A 102 -3.27 -4.77 -7.71
CA LEU A 102 -4.28 -3.92 -8.33
C LEU A 102 -3.66 -2.65 -8.93
N VAL A 103 -2.66 -2.05 -8.28
CA VAL A 103 -1.93 -0.89 -8.81
C VAL A 103 -1.19 -1.27 -10.10
N GLU A 104 -0.48 -2.41 -10.12
CA GLU A 104 0.21 -2.88 -11.33
C GLU A 104 -0.77 -3.14 -12.49
N VAL A 105 -1.92 -3.76 -12.20
CA VAL A 105 -2.98 -3.98 -13.19
C VAL A 105 -3.53 -2.64 -13.71
N ASP A 106 -3.74 -1.69 -12.83
CA ASP A 106 -4.24 -0.36 -13.16
C ASP A 106 -3.27 0.42 -14.06
N GLU A 107 -1.96 0.34 -13.77
CA GLU A 107 -0.90 0.87 -14.64
C GLU A 107 -0.90 0.20 -16.02
N GLY A 108 -1.06 -1.12 -16.06
CA GLY A 108 -1.12 -1.88 -17.32
C GLY A 108 -2.35 -1.54 -18.17
N ILE A 109 -3.50 -1.30 -17.57
CA ILE A 109 -4.75 -0.98 -18.28
C ILE A 109 -4.75 0.48 -18.77
N THR A 110 -4.16 1.39 -18.00
CA THR A 110 -4.19 2.84 -18.29
C THR A 110 -2.98 3.35 -19.05
N ASN A 111 -1.93 2.53 -19.17
CA ASN A 111 -0.63 2.93 -19.74
C ASN A 111 -0.02 4.18 -19.03
N ILE A 112 -0.38 4.36 -17.75
CA ILE A 112 0.15 5.41 -16.88
C ILE A 112 1.08 4.77 -15.87
N GLY A 113 2.34 4.74 -16.16
CA GLY A 113 3.34 4.03 -15.38
C GLY A 113 3.92 2.85 -16.16
N HIS A 114 4.37 1.85 -15.44
CA HIS A 114 4.98 0.65 -16.04
C HIS A 114 4.55 -0.58 -15.24
N CYS A 115 3.59 -1.33 -15.74
CA CYS A 115 3.19 -2.61 -15.14
C CYS A 115 4.36 -3.60 -15.12
N ARG A 116 4.92 -3.87 -13.94
CA ARG A 116 6.09 -4.73 -13.76
C ARG A 116 5.91 -5.65 -12.56
N SER A 117 5.87 -6.94 -12.80
CA SER A 117 5.75 -7.92 -11.70
C SER A 117 6.86 -7.81 -10.64
N ARG A 118 8.04 -7.31 -11.01
CA ARG A 118 9.16 -7.08 -10.09
C ARG A 118 8.91 -5.97 -9.06
N ASP A 119 7.97 -5.04 -9.32
CA ASP A 119 7.65 -3.95 -8.40
C ASP A 119 6.83 -4.46 -7.19
N LEU A 120 6.31 -5.69 -7.25
CA LEU A 120 5.75 -6.38 -6.09
C LEU A 120 6.81 -6.77 -5.04
N ILE A 121 8.11 -6.77 -5.38
CA ILE A 121 9.19 -7.10 -4.43
C ILE A 121 9.39 -5.97 -3.42
N PRO A 122 9.60 -4.69 -3.82
CA PRO A 122 9.64 -3.59 -2.86
C PRO A 122 8.34 -3.44 -2.07
N ASP A 123 7.18 -3.77 -2.65
CA ASP A 123 5.91 -3.78 -1.94
C ASP A 123 5.91 -4.81 -0.80
N ALA A 124 6.38 -6.05 -1.08
CA ALA A 124 6.52 -7.09 -0.06
C ALA A 124 7.51 -6.68 1.04
N VAL A 125 8.63 -6.05 0.69
CA VAL A 125 9.57 -5.48 1.68
C VAL A 125 8.88 -4.40 2.51
N GLY A 126 8.08 -3.54 1.91
CA GLY A 126 7.25 -2.56 2.61
C GLY A 126 6.31 -3.21 3.62
N VAL A 127 5.61 -4.29 3.23
CA VAL A 127 4.76 -5.08 4.13
C VAL A 127 5.55 -5.63 5.32
N LEU A 128 6.76 -6.17 5.09
CA LEU A 128 7.62 -6.66 6.18
C LEU A 128 8.03 -5.55 7.14
N VAL A 129 8.48 -4.41 6.63
CA VAL A 129 8.84 -3.23 7.42
C VAL A 129 7.64 -2.75 8.24
N GLY A 130 6.47 -2.60 7.60
CA GLY A 130 5.23 -2.21 8.27
C GLY A 130 4.81 -3.20 9.37
N SER A 131 5.00 -4.51 9.12
CA SER A 131 4.72 -5.55 10.12
C SER A 131 5.60 -5.41 11.36
N VAL A 132 6.90 -5.16 11.17
CA VAL A 132 7.83 -4.90 12.28
C VAL A 132 7.40 -3.67 13.08
N VAL A 133 7.04 -2.58 12.40
CA VAL A 133 6.55 -1.35 13.04
C VAL A 133 5.32 -1.64 13.91
N VAL A 134 4.31 -2.34 13.37
CA VAL A 134 3.09 -2.67 14.11
C VAL A 134 3.38 -3.55 15.33
N LEU A 135 4.27 -4.55 15.18
CA LEU A 135 4.67 -5.42 16.29
C LEU A 135 5.39 -4.65 17.41
N LEU A 136 6.27 -3.72 17.04
CA LEU A 136 6.96 -2.87 18.02
C LEU A 136 5.99 -1.94 18.75
N LEU A 137 5.09 -1.27 18.02
CA LEU A 137 4.06 -0.41 18.61
C LEU A 137 3.16 -1.18 19.60
N ASN A 138 2.77 -2.40 19.24
CA ASN A 138 1.97 -3.27 20.11
C ASN A 138 2.73 -3.68 21.37
N ARG A 139 4.05 -3.94 21.28
CA ARG A 139 4.87 -4.25 22.47
C ARG A 139 4.99 -3.05 23.40
N ILE A 140 5.20 -1.86 22.87
CA ILE A 140 5.30 -0.62 23.65
C ILE A 140 3.97 -0.38 24.37
N ARG A 141 2.84 -0.46 23.65
CA ARG A 141 1.50 -0.23 24.24
C ARG A 141 1.19 -1.20 25.38
N LYS A 142 1.56 -2.47 25.27
CA LYS A 142 1.38 -3.47 26.34
C LYS A 142 2.22 -3.17 27.58
N ARG A 143 3.37 -2.52 27.43
CA ARG A 143 4.24 -2.14 28.57
C ARG A 143 3.71 -0.90 29.31
N THR A 144 3.10 0.02 28.59
CA THR A 144 2.56 1.28 29.17
C THR A 144 1.21 1.12 29.82
N HIS A 145 0.45 0.08 29.46
CA HIS A 145 -0.86 -0.24 30.03
C HIS A 145 -0.90 -1.73 30.41
N PRO A 146 -0.19 -2.13 31.51
CA PRO A 146 -0.36 -3.47 32.07
C PRO A 146 -1.79 -3.54 32.61
N GLY A 147 -2.66 -4.36 31.99
CA GLY A 147 -4.07 -4.55 32.38
C GLY A 147 -4.23 -5.11 33.76
#